data_49e377cdad04bf9822fb407d8cded3e4
#
_entry.id   49e377cdad04bf9822fb407d8cded3e4
#
_cell.length_a   1.000
_cell.length_b   1.000
_cell.length_c   1.000
_cell.angle_alpha   90.00
_cell.angle_beta   90.00
_cell.angle_gamma   90.00
#
_symmetry.space_group_name_H-M   'P 1'
#
loop_
_entity.id
_entity.type
_entity.pdbx_description
1 polymer ?
#
loop_
_entity_poly.entity_id
_entity_poly.type
_entity_poly.pdbx_seq_one_letter_code
_entity_poly.pdbx_strand_id
1 'polypeptide(L)'
;MVDFVQQMMAEARSRDIFLHVKNLLERDTSMAEEVTKVFEEARKVAMETGIDLKLPASAPQSDRRCDFVEGGGAFISWDGTVHPCYFLWHKFACYFSGRKKFITPKAYGNLADRGIMEIWNDESFRSFRAEVMRHEYPFCSNCNLIPCEYLYAEEFEQDCYTNTVPCGDCFWCMGLFQCLQ
;
A
#
# COMPACT_ATOMS: atom_id res chain seq x y z
N MET A 1 -20.64 8.13 -2.15
CA MET A 1 -19.67 9.22 -2.39
C MET A 1 -18.54 8.78 -3.32
N VAL A 2 -17.90 7.63 -3.09
CA VAL A 2 -16.81 7.06 -3.93
C VAL A 2 -17.24 6.90 -5.38
N ASP A 3 -18.40 6.28 -5.64
CA ASP A 3 -18.92 6.06 -7.00
C ASP A 3 -19.20 7.37 -7.73
N PHE A 4 -19.69 8.39 -7.01
CA PHE A 4 -19.94 9.71 -7.58
C PHE A 4 -18.63 10.39 -8.01
N VAL A 5 -17.58 10.35 -7.19
CA VAL A 5 -16.27 10.92 -7.54
C VAL A 5 -15.68 10.17 -8.75
N GLN A 6 -15.79 8.84 -8.79
CA GLN A 6 -15.33 8.04 -9.92
C GLN A 6 -16.10 8.39 -11.22
N GLN A 7 -17.42 8.56 -11.13
CA GLN A 7 -18.23 8.97 -12.28
C GLN A 7 -17.85 10.38 -12.76
N MET A 8 -17.69 11.33 -11.85
CA MET A 8 -17.24 12.69 -12.20
C MET A 8 -15.86 12.68 -12.88
N MET A 9 -14.94 11.84 -12.40
CA MET A 9 -13.61 11.73 -12.99
C MET A 9 -13.65 11.07 -14.36
N ALA A 10 -14.49 10.04 -14.56
CA ALA A 10 -14.70 9.40 -15.85
C ALA A 10 -15.28 10.40 -16.87
N GLU A 11 -16.27 11.20 -16.44
CA GLU A 11 -16.88 12.24 -17.26
C GLU A 11 -15.90 13.36 -17.61
N ALA A 12 -15.10 13.82 -16.65
CA ALA A 12 -14.06 14.83 -16.88
C ALA A 12 -13.02 14.32 -17.90
N ARG A 13 -12.59 13.06 -17.75
CA ARG A 13 -11.65 12.42 -18.69
C ARG A 13 -12.24 12.33 -20.10
N SER A 14 -13.51 11.96 -20.23
CA SER A 14 -14.18 11.86 -21.53
C SER A 14 -14.26 13.21 -22.24
N ARG A 15 -14.16 14.31 -21.51
CA ARG A 15 -14.20 15.70 -22.00
C ARG A 15 -12.83 16.38 -22.05
N ASP A 16 -11.76 15.65 -21.78
CA ASP A 16 -10.39 16.17 -21.69
C ASP A 16 -10.26 17.32 -20.67
N ILE A 17 -11.05 17.25 -19.58
CA ILE A 17 -11.05 18.23 -18.48
C ILE A 17 -10.18 17.69 -17.34
N PHE A 18 -9.20 18.48 -16.92
CA PHE A 18 -8.40 18.19 -15.75
C PHE A 18 -9.13 18.63 -14.48
N LEU A 19 -9.41 17.66 -13.58
CA LEU A 19 -10.04 17.92 -12.29
C LEU A 19 -9.01 17.90 -11.18
N HIS A 20 -8.94 19.01 -10.44
CA HIS A 20 -8.27 19.05 -9.15
C HIS A 20 -9.23 18.54 -8.07
N VAL A 21 -9.03 17.29 -7.60
CA VAL A 21 -9.94 16.66 -6.63
C VAL A 21 -9.41 16.68 -5.20
N LYS A 22 -8.32 17.37 -4.91
CA LYS A 22 -7.76 17.47 -3.55
C LYS A 22 -8.84 17.86 -2.53
N ASN A 23 -9.62 18.88 -2.84
CA ASN A 23 -10.65 19.41 -1.95
C ASN A 23 -11.88 18.48 -1.86
N LEU A 24 -12.10 17.60 -2.84
CA LEU A 24 -13.16 16.57 -2.80
C LEU A 24 -12.76 15.35 -1.98
N LEU A 25 -11.48 15.19 -1.72
CA LEU A 25 -10.89 14.10 -0.95
C LEU A 25 -10.34 14.60 0.39
N GLU A 26 -10.54 15.87 0.74
CA GLU A 26 -10.23 16.39 2.07
C GLU A 26 -10.95 15.54 3.10
N ARG A 27 -10.17 14.90 3.94
CA ARG A 27 -10.68 14.11 5.05
C ARG A 27 -11.36 15.03 6.04
N ASP A 28 -12.47 14.56 6.56
CA ASP A 28 -13.06 15.13 7.77
C ASP A 28 -11.99 15.07 8.88
N THR A 29 -11.37 16.21 9.15
CA THR A 29 -10.30 16.33 10.17
C THR A 29 -10.83 16.05 11.56
N SER A 30 -12.13 16.22 11.82
CA SER A 30 -12.77 15.96 13.11
C SER A 30 -12.65 14.48 13.50
N MET A 31 -12.86 13.57 12.57
CA MET A 31 -12.68 12.13 12.81
C MET A 31 -11.21 11.76 13.08
N ALA A 32 -10.26 12.41 12.43
CA ALA A 32 -8.83 12.16 12.65
C ALA A 32 -8.39 12.62 14.06
N GLU A 33 -8.92 13.74 14.53
CA GLU A 33 -8.66 14.25 15.89
C GLU A 33 -9.25 13.32 16.96
N GLU A 34 -10.48 12.82 16.74
CA GLU A 34 -11.12 11.88 17.65
C GLU A 34 -10.35 10.55 17.73
N VAL A 35 -9.95 9.99 16.59
CA VAL A 35 -9.11 8.78 16.53
C VAL A 35 -7.79 9.00 17.25
N THR A 36 -7.15 10.17 17.08
CA THR A 36 -5.89 10.50 17.77
C THR A 36 -6.06 10.48 19.28
N LYS A 37 -7.12 11.07 19.81
CA LYS A 37 -7.42 11.06 21.26
C LYS A 37 -7.59 9.64 21.79
N VAL A 38 -8.38 8.82 21.10
CA VAL A 38 -8.61 7.42 21.48
C VAL A 38 -7.29 6.64 21.48
N PHE A 39 -6.42 6.88 20.50
CA PHE A 39 -5.10 6.23 20.42
C PHE A 39 -4.16 6.68 21.55
N GLU A 40 -4.20 7.94 21.96
CA GLU A 40 -3.43 8.44 23.10
C GLU A 40 -3.89 7.81 24.41
N GLU A 41 -5.20 7.72 24.63
CA GLU A 41 -5.78 7.03 25.79
C GLU A 41 -5.40 5.55 25.82
N ALA A 42 -5.50 4.86 24.68
CA ALA A 42 -5.12 3.45 24.55
C ALA A 42 -3.63 3.23 24.86
N ARG A 43 -2.72 4.12 24.38
CA ARG A 43 -1.28 4.06 24.71
C ARG A 43 -1.03 4.23 26.20
N LYS A 44 -1.75 5.14 26.84
CA LYS A 44 -1.63 5.35 28.29
C LYS A 44 -1.99 4.09 29.06
N VAL A 45 -3.14 3.48 28.75
CA VAL A 45 -3.57 2.22 29.38
C VAL A 45 -2.58 1.09 29.10
N ALA A 46 -2.07 0.99 27.89
CA ALA A 46 -1.08 -0.01 27.51
C ALA A 46 0.21 0.13 28.35
N MET A 47 0.70 1.36 28.52
CA MET A 47 1.86 1.62 29.38
C MET A 47 1.61 1.28 30.85
N GLU A 48 0.42 1.60 31.38
CA GLU A 48 0.03 1.29 32.76
C GLU A 48 -0.11 -0.21 33.02
N THR A 49 -0.51 -0.97 31.99
CA THR A 49 -0.76 -2.43 32.08
C THR A 49 0.41 -3.28 31.59
N GLY A 50 1.46 -2.67 31.02
CA GLY A 50 2.61 -3.39 30.44
C GLY A 50 2.30 -4.13 29.13
N ILE A 51 1.24 -3.72 28.41
CA ILE A 51 0.87 -4.31 27.13
C ILE A 51 1.68 -3.62 26.01
N ASP A 52 2.29 -4.42 25.13
CA ASP A 52 2.90 -3.91 23.89
C ASP A 52 1.80 -3.62 22.86
N LEU A 53 1.36 -2.37 22.80
CA LEU A 53 0.28 -1.92 21.94
C LEU A 53 0.85 -1.27 20.66
N LYS A 54 0.63 -1.90 19.53
CA LYS A 54 0.94 -1.36 18.22
C LYS A 54 -0.32 -0.76 17.59
N LEU A 55 -0.26 0.52 17.26
CA LEU A 55 -1.37 1.26 16.65
C LEU A 55 -1.00 1.73 15.24
N PRO A 56 -1.93 1.65 14.28
CA PRO A 56 -1.72 2.22 12.96
C PRO A 56 -1.66 3.75 13.00
N ALA A 57 -1.14 4.35 11.93
CA ALA A 57 -1.21 5.79 11.76
C ALA A 57 -2.66 6.23 11.48
N SER A 58 -3.08 7.36 12.05
CA SER A 58 -4.40 7.95 11.78
C SER A 58 -4.55 8.54 10.37
N ALA A 59 -3.44 8.76 9.69
CA ALA A 59 -3.37 9.25 8.30
C ALA A 59 -2.18 8.62 7.56
N PRO A 60 -2.22 8.55 6.20
CA PRO A 60 -1.10 8.04 5.43
C PRO A 60 0.17 8.81 5.72
N GLN A 61 1.22 8.10 6.06
CA GLN A 61 2.54 8.68 6.28
C GLN A 61 3.22 8.96 4.94
N SER A 62 4.00 10.04 4.90
CA SER A 62 4.85 10.38 3.74
C SER A 62 6.12 9.55 3.71
N ASP A 63 6.66 9.22 4.89
CA ASP A 63 7.79 8.32 5.05
C ASP A 63 7.30 6.88 4.85
N ARG A 64 7.60 6.31 3.69
CA ARG A 64 7.18 4.97 3.31
C ARG A 64 8.16 3.95 3.85
N ARG A 65 7.67 2.97 4.60
CA ARG A 65 8.47 1.87 5.14
C ARG A 65 7.76 0.55 4.94
N CYS A 66 8.54 -0.49 4.76
CA CYS A 66 8.03 -1.85 4.63
C CYS A 66 8.70 -2.75 5.67
N ASP A 67 8.14 -2.78 6.88
CA ASP A 67 8.64 -3.60 7.99
C ASP A 67 8.76 -5.08 7.60
N PHE A 68 7.91 -5.56 6.69
CA PHE A 68 7.93 -6.94 6.24
C PHE A 68 9.19 -7.28 5.42
N VAL A 69 9.57 -6.41 4.48
CA VAL A 69 10.79 -6.59 3.67
C VAL A 69 12.03 -6.25 4.49
N GLU A 70 11.98 -5.18 5.30
CA GLU A 70 13.06 -4.80 6.23
C GLU A 70 13.38 -5.92 7.22
N GLY A 71 12.35 -6.58 7.76
CA GLY A 71 12.47 -7.73 8.65
C GLY A 71 12.90 -9.04 7.96
N GLY A 72 13.12 -9.02 6.63
CA GLY A 72 13.52 -10.22 5.89
C GLY A 72 12.39 -11.23 5.73
N GLY A 73 11.14 -10.78 5.62
CA GLY A 73 9.95 -11.63 5.46
C GLY A 73 9.73 -12.09 4.02
N ALA A 74 9.12 -13.25 3.86
CA ALA A 74 8.48 -13.73 2.64
C ALA A 74 7.15 -14.39 3.00
N PHE A 75 6.18 -14.34 2.09
CA PHE A 75 4.89 -14.99 2.27
C PHE A 75 4.84 -16.27 1.42
N ILE A 76 4.47 -17.38 2.03
CA ILE A 76 4.29 -18.65 1.35
C ILE A 76 2.80 -18.96 1.36
N SER A 77 2.19 -19.05 0.18
CA SER A 77 0.78 -19.42 0.04
C SER A 77 0.57 -20.92 0.27
N TRP A 78 -0.68 -21.31 0.45
CA TRP A 78 -1.05 -22.70 0.77
C TRP A 78 -0.61 -23.73 -0.28
N ASP A 79 -0.40 -23.29 -1.54
CA ASP A 79 0.08 -24.12 -2.66
C ASP A 79 1.62 -24.16 -2.77
N GLY A 80 2.34 -23.59 -1.79
CA GLY A 80 3.80 -23.54 -1.76
C GLY A 80 4.43 -22.42 -2.59
N THR A 81 3.65 -21.53 -3.20
CA THR A 81 4.18 -20.41 -3.95
C THR A 81 4.76 -19.33 -3.02
N VAL A 82 5.94 -18.85 -3.36
CA VAL A 82 6.67 -17.82 -2.58
C VAL A 82 6.40 -16.44 -3.16
N HIS A 83 5.84 -15.56 -2.34
CA HIS A 83 5.50 -14.19 -2.66
C HIS A 83 6.31 -13.21 -1.81
N PRO A 84 6.48 -11.95 -2.26
CA PRO A 84 7.25 -10.97 -1.51
C PRO A 84 6.55 -10.55 -0.21
N CYS A 85 5.22 -10.56 -0.17
CA CYS A 85 4.41 -10.27 1.01
C CYS A 85 2.97 -10.75 0.81
N TYR A 86 2.18 -10.71 1.88
CA TYR A 86 0.76 -11.10 1.85
C TYR A 86 -0.16 -10.08 1.13
N PHE A 87 0.32 -8.92 0.76
CA PHE A 87 -0.42 -7.98 -0.10
C PHE A 87 -0.36 -8.38 -1.58
N LEU A 88 0.72 -9.04 -2.01
CA LEU A 88 0.99 -9.40 -3.40
C LEU A 88 0.87 -10.92 -3.68
N TRP A 89 0.02 -11.64 -2.94
CA TRP A 89 -0.09 -13.09 -3.14
C TRP A 89 -1.23 -13.53 -4.05
N HIS A 90 -2.30 -12.72 -4.21
CA HIS A 90 -3.42 -13.03 -5.09
C HIS A 90 -3.97 -11.78 -5.79
N LYS A 91 -4.78 -12.00 -6.84
CA LYS A 91 -5.42 -10.92 -7.58
C LYS A 91 -6.68 -10.45 -6.85
N PHE A 92 -6.77 -9.16 -6.58
CA PHE A 92 -7.96 -8.55 -5.98
C PHE A 92 -8.04 -7.06 -6.32
N ALA A 93 -9.20 -6.46 -6.03
CA ALA A 93 -9.36 -5.03 -6.09
C ALA A 93 -9.62 -4.47 -4.69
N CYS A 94 -9.01 -3.35 -4.38
CA CYS A 94 -9.25 -2.59 -3.15
C CYS A 94 -9.54 -1.12 -3.47
N TYR A 95 -9.96 -0.37 -2.46
CA TYR A 95 -10.24 1.04 -2.60
C TYR A 95 -9.39 1.83 -1.61
N PHE A 96 -8.76 2.89 -2.11
CA PHE A 96 -8.00 3.80 -1.29
C PHE A 96 -8.30 5.25 -1.68
N SER A 97 -8.66 6.08 -0.71
CA SER A 97 -9.03 7.48 -0.93
C SER A 97 -10.03 7.67 -2.08
N GLY A 98 -11.04 6.79 -2.16
CA GLY A 98 -12.07 6.83 -3.20
C GLY A 98 -11.64 6.26 -4.56
N ARG A 99 -10.42 5.74 -4.69
CA ARG A 99 -9.89 5.19 -5.94
C ARG A 99 -9.88 3.67 -5.88
N LYS A 100 -10.38 3.04 -6.94
CA LYS A 100 -10.25 1.59 -7.13
C LYS A 100 -8.83 1.28 -7.59
N LYS A 101 -8.23 0.29 -6.96
CA LYS A 101 -6.88 -0.20 -7.24
C LYS A 101 -6.93 -1.70 -7.50
N PHE A 102 -6.28 -2.14 -8.55
CA PHE A 102 -6.10 -3.56 -8.85
C PHE A 102 -4.73 -4.02 -8.34
N ILE A 103 -4.73 -5.14 -7.65
CA ILE A 103 -3.52 -5.78 -7.16
C ILE A 103 -3.30 -7.06 -7.95
N THR A 104 -2.13 -7.18 -8.56
CA THR A 104 -1.70 -8.37 -9.30
C THR A 104 -0.71 -9.16 -8.45
N PRO A 105 -0.84 -10.48 -8.38
CA PRO A 105 0.07 -11.31 -7.61
C PRO A 105 1.50 -11.25 -8.19
N LYS A 106 2.49 -11.31 -7.30
CA LYS A 106 3.90 -11.43 -7.64
C LYS A 106 4.47 -12.68 -6.99
N ALA A 107 4.99 -13.61 -7.80
CA ALA A 107 5.54 -14.88 -7.36
C ALA A 107 6.99 -15.02 -7.82
N TYR A 108 7.82 -15.67 -6.98
CA TYR A 108 9.25 -15.86 -7.24
C TYR A 108 9.66 -17.33 -7.36
N GLY A 109 8.75 -18.23 -7.14
CA GLY A 109 8.93 -19.67 -7.29
C GLY A 109 7.98 -20.46 -6.40
N ASN A 110 8.09 -21.79 -6.48
CA ASN A 110 7.29 -22.70 -5.66
C ASN A 110 8.21 -23.67 -4.91
N LEU A 111 7.88 -23.96 -3.67
CA LEU A 111 8.67 -24.87 -2.82
C LEU A 111 8.63 -26.32 -3.27
N ALA A 112 7.70 -26.67 -4.16
CA ALA A 112 7.71 -27.99 -4.81
C ALA A 112 8.85 -28.13 -5.83
N ASP A 113 9.35 -27.01 -6.39
CA ASP A 113 10.34 -27.01 -7.46
C ASP A 113 11.73 -26.64 -6.97
N ARG A 114 11.82 -25.68 -6.02
CA ARG A 114 13.08 -25.12 -5.54
C ARG A 114 13.06 -24.90 -4.03
N GLY A 115 14.23 -25.00 -3.38
CA GLY A 115 14.36 -24.68 -1.95
C GLY A 115 14.15 -23.19 -1.65
N ILE A 116 13.64 -22.89 -0.44
CA ILE A 116 13.35 -21.49 -0.03
C ILE A 116 14.58 -20.58 -0.14
N MET A 117 15.78 -21.07 0.18
CA MET A 117 17.00 -20.26 0.11
C MET A 117 17.43 -19.99 -1.33
N GLU A 118 17.12 -20.87 -2.26
CA GLU A 118 17.35 -20.65 -3.68
C GLU A 118 16.40 -19.58 -4.24
N ILE A 119 15.12 -19.69 -3.92
CA ILE A 119 14.10 -18.70 -4.29
C ILE A 119 14.43 -17.34 -3.66
N TRP A 120 14.80 -17.33 -2.37
CA TRP A 120 15.17 -16.10 -1.65
C TRP A 120 16.35 -15.36 -2.29
N ASN A 121 17.32 -16.10 -2.80
CA ASN A 121 18.53 -15.55 -3.43
C ASN A 121 18.40 -15.36 -4.95
N ASP A 122 17.26 -15.68 -5.53
CA ASP A 122 16.97 -15.42 -6.93
C ASP A 122 17.14 -13.93 -7.26
N GLU A 123 17.75 -13.62 -8.41
CA GLU A 123 18.08 -12.25 -8.79
C GLU A 123 16.83 -11.36 -8.85
N SER A 124 15.72 -11.88 -9.38
CA SER A 124 14.47 -11.13 -9.48
C SER A 124 13.89 -10.80 -8.12
N PHE A 125 13.96 -11.73 -7.14
CA PHE A 125 13.47 -11.46 -5.79
C PHE A 125 14.40 -10.55 -5.00
N ARG A 126 15.72 -10.67 -5.18
CA ARG A 126 16.70 -9.74 -4.60
C ARG A 126 16.50 -8.32 -5.13
N SER A 127 16.32 -8.18 -6.44
CA SER A 127 16.05 -6.89 -7.08
C SER A 127 14.78 -6.23 -6.55
N PHE A 128 13.69 -6.99 -6.43
CA PHE A 128 12.45 -6.50 -5.82
C PHE A 128 12.68 -5.96 -4.40
N ARG A 129 13.35 -6.74 -3.52
CA ARG A 129 13.63 -6.29 -2.16
C ARG A 129 14.50 -5.05 -2.13
N ALA A 130 15.52 -4.98 -2.99
CA ALA A 130 16.37 -3.81 -3.10
C ALA A 130 15.62 -2.56 -3.57
N GLU A 131 14.65 -2.71 -4.48
CA GLU A 131 13.78 -1.63 -4.94
C GLU A 131 12.86 -1.15 -3.81
N VAL A 132 12.21 -2.07 -3.09
CA VAL A 132 11.36 -1.73 -1.94
C VAL A 132 12.16 -0.99 -0.87
N MET A 133 13.39 -1.44 -0.57
CA MET A 133 14.24 -0.87 0.48
C MET A 133 14.77 0.54 0.16
N ARG A 134 14.66 1.01 -1.08
CA ARG A 134 14.98 2.41 -1.40
C ARG A 134 13.96 3.38 -0.83
N HIS A 135 12.70 2.94 -0.62
CA HIS A 135 11.57 3.72 -0.12
C HIS A 135 11.27 5.01 -0.92
N GLU A 136 11.71 5.05 -2.17
CA GLU A 136 11.50 6.17 -3.09
C GLU A 136 10.17 6.01 -3.82
N TYR A 137 9.08 6.38 -3.15
CA TYR A 137 7.72 6.25 -3.70
C TYR A 137 7.04 7.60 -3.85
N PRO A 138 6.20 7.78 -4.88
CA PRO A 138 5.41 8.99 -5.02
C PRO A 138 4.33 9.07 -3.93
N PHE A 139 3.99 10.30 -3.52
CA PHE A 139 2.95 10.56 -2.52
C PHE A 139 1.55 10.52 -3.12
N CYS A 140 1.15 9.38 -3.68
CA CYS A 140 -0.15 9.23 -4.34
C CYS A 140 -1.34 9.56 -3.44
N SER A 141 -1.22 9.33 -2.12
CA SER A 141 -2.24 9.66 -1.13
C SER A 141 -2.52 11.17 -1.01
N ASN A 142 -1.52 12.01 -1.33
CA ASN A 142 -1.59 13.46 -1.27
C ASN A 142 -1.42 14.10 -2.66
N CYS A 143 -1.42 13.30 -3.73
CA CYS A 143 -1.22 13.78 -5.08
C CYS A 143 -2.43 14.58 -5.57
N ASN A 144 -2.17 15.74 -6.15
CA ASN A 144 -3.19 16.62 -6.73
C ASN A 144 -3.39 16.38 -8.23
N LEU A 145 -2.55 15.56 -8.86
CA LEU A 145 -2.59 15.29 -10.29
C LEU A 145 -3.56 14.12 -10.55
N ILE A 146 -4.83 14.44 -10.72
CA ILE A 146 -5.89 13.48 -11.02
C ILE A 146 -6.69 14.00 -12.24
N PRO A 147 -7.00 13.18 -13.22
CA PRO A 147 -6.78 11.72 -13.32
C PRO A 147 -5.31 11.35 -13.57
N CYS A 148 -4.86 10.26 -12.96
CA CYS A 148 -3.53 9.69 -13.13
C CYS A 148 -3.64 8.32 -13.78
N GLU A 149 -3.06 8.12 -14.94
CA GLU A 149 -3.14 6.87 -15.71
C GLU A 149 -2.52 5.69 -14.96
N TYR A 150 -1.42 5.92 -14.24
CA TYR A 150 -0.76 4.88 -13.44
C TYR A 150 -1.64 4.33 -12.30
N LEU A 151 -2.59 5.12 -11.79
CA LEU A 151 -3.49 4.72 -10.72
C LEU A 151 -4.76 4.02 -11.23
N TYR A 152 -5.08 4.16 -12.52
CA TYR A 152 -6.28 3.57 -13.13
C TYR A 152 -5.99 2.36 -14.00
N ALA A 153 -4.73 2.07 -14.24
CA ALA A 153 -4.33 0.87 -14.97
C ALA A 153 -4.80 -0.39 -14.21
N GLU A 154 -5.38 -1.35 -14.92
CA GLU A 154 -5.77 -2.64 -14.37
C GLU A 154 -4.54 -3.48 -14.01
N GLU A 155 -3.45 -3.28 -14.74
CA GLU A 155 -2.16 -3.90 -14.48
C GLU A 155 -1.16 -2.81 -14.11
N PHE A 156 -0.50 -3.00 -12.97
CA PHE A 156 0.52 -2.08 -12.51
C PHE A 156 1.84 -2.39 -13.24
N GLU A 157 2.31 -1.48 -14.06
CA GLU A 157 3.61 -1.56 -14.70
C GLU A 157 4.68 -0.79 -13.90
N GLN A 158 4.41 0.48 -13.65
CA GLN A 158 5.31 1.37 -12.88
C GLN A 158 4.53 2.56 -12.31
N ASP A 159 5.14 3.25 -11.37
CA ASP A 159 4.63 4.54 -10.88
C ASP A 159 5.28 5.74 -11.61
N CYS A 160 4.91 6.97 -11.22
CA CYS A 160 5.46 8.18 -11.84
C CYS A 160 6.94 8.45 -11.48
N TYR A 161 7.52 7.70 -10.54
CA TYR A 161 8.94 7.68 -10.21
C TYR A 161 9.67 6.51 -10.88
N THR A 162 8.98 5.79 -11.76
CA THR A 162 9.48 4.61 -12.47
C THR A 162 9.75 3.37 -11.61
N ASN A 163 9.22 3.32 -10.39
CA ASN A 163 9.28 2.11 -9.60
C ASN A 163 8.33 1.05 -10.15
N THR A 164 8.79 -0.18 -10.22
CA THR A 164 8.01 -1.33 -10.74
C THR A 164 7.33 -2.13 -9.62
N VAL A 165 7.47 -1.69 -8.38
CA VAL A 165 6.84 -2.30 -7.21
C VAL A 165 5.64 -1.46 -6.75
N PRO A 166 4.46 -2.05 -6.50
CA PRO A 166 3.25 -1.30 -6.15
C PRO A 166 3.21 -0.88 -4.67
N CYS A 167 4.35 -0.75 -4.01
CA CYS A 167 4.45 -0.49 -2.57
C CYS A 167 4.13 0.95 -2.19
N GLY A 168 4.24 1.91 -3.10
CA GLY A 168 3.92 3.31 -2.85
C GLY A 168 2.47 3.55 -2.40
N ASP A 169 1.57 2.67 -2.78
CA ASP A 169 0.14 2.68 -2.45
C ASP A 169 -0.27 1.54 -1.50
N CYS A 170 0.69 0.85 -0.91
CA CYS A 170 0.46 -0.19 0.07
C CYS A 170 0.04 0.41 1.41
N PHE A 171 -1.08 -0.04 1.98
CA PHE A 171 -1.60 0.48 3.25
C PHE A 171 -0.64 0.27 4.43
N TRP A 172 0.09 -0.82 4.42
CA TRP A 172 1.13 -1.11 5.43
C TRP A 172 2.32 -0.17 5.26
N CYS A 173 2.79 0.03 4.04
CA CYS A 173 3.88 0.96 3.74
C CYS A 173 3.55 2.41 4.12
N MET A 174 2.26 2.77 4.07
CA MET A 174 1.73 4.06 4.52
C MET A 174 1.46 4.14 6.02
N GLY A 175 1.71 3.08 6.78
CA GLY A 175 1.45 3.02 8.22
C GLY A 175 -0.02 2.90 8.60
N LEU A 176 -0.96 2.74 7.65
CA LEU A 176 -2.39 2.62 7.93
C LEU A 176 -2.77 1.26 8.51
N PHE A 177 -1.97 0.24 8.26
CA PHE A 177 -2.07 -1.08 8.85
C PHE A 177 -0.73 -1.49 9.44
N GLN A 178 -0.76 -2.32 10.49
CA GLN A 178 0.43 -2.91 11.06
C GLN A 178 0.79 -4.19 10.32
N CYS A 179 2.08 -4.40 10.03
CA CYS A 179 2.56 -5.67 9.52
C CYS A 179 2.44 -6.77 10.57
N LEU A 180 2.08 -7.96 10.13
CA LEU A 180 2.21 -9.17 10.94
C LEU A 180 3.70 -9.44 11.13
N GLN A 181 4.13 -9.52 12.38
CA GLN A 181 5.50 -9.84 12.80
C GLN A 181 5.51 -11.19 13.50
#